data_babfeb49a67137c80bc339655106ced4
#
_entry.id   babfeb49a67137c80bc339655106ced4
#
_cell.length_a   1.000
_cell.length_b   1.000
_cell.length_c   1.000
_cell.angle_alpha   90.00
_cell.angle_beta   90.00
_cell.angle_gamma   90.00
#
_symmetry.space_group_name_H-M   'P 1'
#
loop_
_entity.id
_entity.type
_entity.pdbx_description
1 polymer ?
#
loop_
_entity_poly.entity_id
_entity_poly.type
_entity_poly.pdbx_seq_one_letter_code
_entity_poly.pdbx_strand_id
1 'polypeptide(L)'
;QTGELMYENVLDADVLPYLYQCAKENNFAIVTYKDKYVITEHPEDEYVLKEAILNVMETKKVDNFLEAIDFPVAKCLIVGESTRLAELEKVMYEALKDRMGVYRSEPYFLELVPKGIDKAQSLAVLLEKIGATREEMIACGDGFNDLSMIKFAGLGVAMANAQEVVRQSADYITLS
;
A
#
# COMPACT_ATOMS: atom_id res chain seq x y z
N GLN A 1 3.89 -9.34 22.09
CA GLN A 1 3.10 -8.54 21.12
C GLN A 1 1.87 -8.05 21.86
N THR A 2 1.86 -6.76 22.24
CA THR A 2 0.82 -6.16 23.09
C THR A 2 -0.40 -5.68 22.27
N GLY A 3 -0.28 -5.54 20.96
CA GLY A 3 -1.32 -4.89 20.11
C GLY A 3 -1.35 -3.37 20.25
N GLU A 4 -0.38 -2.77 20.92
CA GLU A 4 -0.29 -1.33 21.06
C GLU A 4 0.04 -0.68 19.71
N LEU A 5 -0.74 0.34 19.33
CA LEU A 5 -0.50 1.12 18.11
C LEU A 5 0.74 2.00 18.30
N MET A 6 1.82 1.66 17.60
CA MET A 6 3.08 2.39 17.69
C MET A 6 3.15 3.60 16.77
N TYR A 7 2.56 3.51 15.58
CA TYR A 7 2.56 4.57 14.57
C TYR A 7 1.35 4.41 13.66
N GLU A 8 0.71 5.52 13.31
CA GLU A 8 -0.35 5.58 12.33
C GLU A 8 -0.14 6.78 11.42
N ASN A 9 -0.25 6.57 10.13
CA ASN A 9 -0.36 7.62 9.14
C ASN A 9 -1.59 7.33 8.28
N VAL A 10 -2.47 8.32 8.12
CA VAL A 10 -3.79 8.13 7.53
C VAL A 10 -4.03 9.13 6.41
N LEU A 11 -4.91 8.76 5.50
CA LEU A 11 -5.39 9.64 4.44
C LEU A 11 -6.18 10.80 5.06
N ASP A 12 -6.06 11.99 4.47
CA ASP A 12 -6.95 13.09 4.78
C ASP A 12 -8.39 12.67 4.45
N ALA A 13 -9.30 12.82 5.41
CA ALA A 13 -10.68 12.36 5.23
C ALA A 13 -11.40 13.04 4.04
N ASP A 14 -11.00 14.26 3.69
CA ASP A 14 -11.57 15.03 2.58
C ASP A 14 -11.22 14.50 1.19
N VAL A 15 -10.23 13.58 1.06
CA VAL A 15 -9.93 12.94 -0.24
C VAL A 15 -10.82 11.74 -0.51
N LEU A 16 -11.39 11.09 0.52
CA LEU A 16 -12.16 9.84 0.38
C LEU A 16 -13.34 9.96 -0.60
N PRO A 17 -14.13 11.05 -0.58
CA PRO A 17 -15.20 11.22 -1.57
C PRO A 17 -14.72 11.24 -3.02
N TYR A 18 -13.56 11.87 -3.27
CA TYR A 18 -12.96 11.90 -4.60
C TYR A 18 -12.49 10.49 -5.03
N LEU A 19 -11.81 9.75 -4.15
CA LEU A 19 -11.36 8.39 -4.43
C LEU A 19 -12.53 7.47 -4.77
N TYR A 20 -13.57 7.52 -3.96
CA TYR A 20 -14.79 6.75 -4.17
C TYR A 20 -15.48 7.10 -5.51
N GLN A 21 -15.59 8.39 -5.82
CA GLN A 21 -16.17 8.86 -7.07
C GLN A 21 -15.38 8.34 -8.28
N CYS A 22 -14.05 8.45 -8.25
CA CYS A 22 -13.19 7.94 -9.31
C CYS A 22 -13.38 6.44 -9.55
N ALA A 23 -13.45 5.64 -8.48
CA ALA A 23 -13.72 4.21 -8.60
C ALA A 23 -15.07 3.95 -9.24
N LYS A 24 -16.13 4.60 -8.74
CA LYS A 24 -17.52 4.41 -9.18
C LYS A 24 -17.74 4.80 -10.65
N GLU A 25 -17.23 5.96 -11.08
CA GLU A 25 -17.36 6.46 -12.45
C GLU A 25 -16.65 5.55 -13.46
N ASN A 26 -15.61 4.84 -13.01
CA ASN A 26 -14.87 3.91 -13.86
C ASN A 26 -15.30 2.45 -13.70
N ASN A 27 -16.37 2.17 -12.93
CA ASN A 27 -16.84 0.82 -12.60
C ASN A 27 -15.73 -0.08 -12.03
N PHE A 28 -14.96 0.44 -11.09
CA PHE A 28 -13.99 -0.30 -10.30
C PHE A 28 -14.50 -0.48 -8.87
N ALA A 29 -14.08 -1.55 -8.22
CA ALA A 29 -14.26 -1.70 -6.79
C ALA A 29 -13.20 -0.88 -6.04
N ILE A 30 -13.62 -0.29 -4.92
CA ILE A 30 -12.74 0.36 -3.95
C ILE A 30 -12.79 -0.41 -2.64
N VAL A 31 -11.66 -0.57 -1.99
CA VAL A 31 -11.54 -1.24 -0.70
C VAL A 31 -10.73 -0.40 0.28
N THR A 32 -11.01 -0.59 1.57
CA THR A 32 -10.16 -0.18 2.68
C THR A 32 -10.14 -1.29 3.74
N TYR A 33 -9.41 -1.08 4.83
CA TYR A 33 -9.12 -2.13 5.80
C TYR A 33 -9.49 -1.67 7.21
N LYS A 34 -10.16 -2.55 7.95
CA LYS A 34 -10.39 -2.38 9.40
C LYS A 34 -10.30 -3.74 10.08
N ASP A 35 -9.47 -3.84 11.09
CA ASP A 35 -9.20 -5.08 11.82
C ASP A 35 -8.76 -6.21 10.85
N LYS A 36 -9.55 -7.27 10.75
CA LYS A 36 -9.32 -8.40 9.85
C LYS A 36 -10.11 -8.33 8.54
N TYR A 37 -10.73 -7.20 8.24
CA TYR A 37 -11.67 -7.08 7.13
C TYR A 37 -11.17 -6.17 6.02
N VAL A 38 -11.35 -6.63 4.78
CA VAL A 38 -11.36 -5.82 3.57
C VAL A 38 -12.79 -5.30 3.38
N ILE A 39 -13.00 -3.99 3.56
CA ILE A 39 -14.31 -3.34 3.50
C ILE A 39 -14.57 -2.85 2.08
N THR A 40 -15.72 -3.20 1.50
CA THR A 40 -16.10 -2.86 0.13
C THR A 40 -17.62 -2.99 -0.10
N GLU A 41 -18.12 -2.37 -1.16
CA GLU A 41 -19.48 -2.61 -1.68
C GLU A 41 -19.57 -3.91 -2.51
N HIS A 42 -18.42 -4.40 -3.04
CA HIS A 42 -18.34 -5.50 -4.02
C HIS A 42 -17.50 -6.67 -3.51
N PRO A 43 -17.92 -7.38 -2.46
CA PRO A 43 -17.13 -8.45 -1.85
C PRO A 43 -16.94 -9.68 -2.77
N GLU A 44 -17.75 -9.80 -3.83
CA GLU A 44 -17.71 -10.86 -4.84
C GLU A 44 -16.78 -10.55 -6.03
N ASP A 45 -16.25 -9.31 -6.12
CA ASP A 45 -15.32 -8.93 -7.18
C ASP A 45 -14.04 -9.77 -7.11
N GLU A 46 -13.58 -10.28 -8.25
CA GLU A 46 -12.44 -11.19 -8.33
C GLU A 46 -11.13 -10.59 -7.78
N TYR A 47 -10.91 -9.29 -8.00
CA TYR A 47 -9.71 -8.61 -7.52
C TYR A 47 -9.81 -8.30 -6.02
N VAL A 48 -11.02 -8.01 -5.52
CA VAL A 48 -11.28 -7.87 -4.08
C VAL A 48 -11.02 -9.19 -3.36
N LEU A 49 -11.52 -10.30 -3.90
CA LEU A 49 -11.26 -11.63 -3.35
C LEU A 49 -9.77 -11.97 -3.37
N LYS A 50 -9.08 -11.61 -4.44
CA LYS A 50 -7.62 -11.80 -4.56
C LYS A 50 -6.86 -11.03 -3.48
N GLU A 51 -7.21 -9.77 -3.25
CA GLU A 51 -6.63 -8.95 -2.19
C GLU A 51 -6.87 -9.56 -0.80
N ALA A 52 -8.09 -10.00 -0.53
CA ALA A 52 -8.44 -10.64 0.74
C ALA A 52 -7.64 -11.93 0.97
N ILE A 53 -7.48 -12.77 -0.06
CA ILE A 53 -6.70 -14.01 0.02
C ILE A 53 -5.21 -13.72 0.27
N LEU A 54 -4.62 -12.77 -0.48
CA LEU A 54 -3.20 -12.42 -0.34
C LEU A 54 -2.85 -11.92 1.06
N ASN A 55 -3.79 -11.20 1.70
CA ASN A 55 -3.59 -10.65 3.05
C ASN A 55 -4.18 -11.54 4.17
N VAL A 56 -4.74 -12.71 3.83
CA VAL A 56 -5.40 -13.61 4.82
C VAL A 56 -6.49 -12.87 5.59
N MET A 57 -7.29 -12.05 4.89
CA MET A 57 -8.37 -11.23 5.44
C MET A 57 -9.74 -11.73 4.95
N GLU A 58 -10.79 -11.37 5.69
CA GLU A 58 -12.17 -11.62 5.29
C GLU A 58 -12.73 -10.39 4.55
N THR A 59 -13.60 -10.59 3.56
CA THR A 59 -14.34 -9.47 2.95
C THR A 59 -15.55 -9.08 3.80
N LYS A 60 -15.79 -7.79 3.94
CA LYS A 60 -16.97 -7.23 4.61
C LYS A 60 -17.73 -6.34 3.67
N LYS A 61 -18.95 -6.78 3.30
CA LYS A 61 -19.86 -5.99 2.49
C LYS A 61 -20.40 -4.79 3.27
N VAL A 62 -20.46 -3.64 2.61
CA VAL A 62 -21.14 -2.43 3.06
C VAL A 62 -22.07 -1.94 1.95
N ASP A 63 -23.13 -1.22 2.33
CA ASP A 63 -24.11 -0.69 1.36
C ASP A 63 -23.62 0.61 0.71
N ASN A 64 -22.85 1.42 1.46
CA ASN A 64 -22.22 2.63 0.98
C ASN A 64 -20.82 2.74 1.61
N PHE A 65 -19.80 2.80 0.76
CA PHE A 65 -18.41 2.82 1.18
C PHE A 65 -18.09 4.02 2.08
N LEU A 66 -18.53 5.23 1.68
CA LEU A 66 -18.24 6.45 2.45
C LEU A 66 -18.94 6.48 3.80
N GLU A 67 -20.20 6.03 3.86
CA GLU A 67 -20.97 5.99 5.10
C GLU A 67 -20.45 4.95 6.10
N ALA A 68 -19.80 3.91 5.60
CA ALA A 68 -19.23 2.86 6.42
C ALA A 68 -17.89 3.22 7.06
N ILE A 69 -17.24 4.31 6.59
CA ILE A 69 -15.94 4.75 7.09
C ILE A 69 -16.13 5.76 8.22
N ASP A 70 -16.13 5.27 9.45
CA ASP A 70 -16.19 6.05 10.70
C ASP A 70 -14.84 6.01 11.47
N PHE A 71 -13.74 5.66 10.78
CA PHE A 71 -12.42 5.42 11.34
C PHE A 71 -11.32 6.02 10.48
N PRO A 72 -10.11 6.24 11.04
CA PRO A 72 -8.95 6.66 10.28
C PRO A 72 -8.56 5.63 9.21
N VAL A 73 -8.36 6.08 7.97
CA VAL A 73 -8.05 5.22 6.81
C VAL A 73 -6.56 5.28 6.50
N ALA A 74 -5.84 4.20 6.75
CA ALA A 74 -4.41 4.11 6.45
C ALA A 74 -4.13 4.00 4.94
N LYS A 75 -4.99 3.31 4.19
CA LYS A 75 -4.93 3.23 2.73
C LYS A 75 -6.28 2.84 2.12
N CYS A 76 -6.47 3.21 0.86
CA CYS A 76 -7.47 2.62 -0.01
C CYS A 76 -6.81 1.89 -1.17
N LEU A 77 -7.51 0.93 -1.74
CA LEU A 77 -7.16 0.28 -3.00
C LEU A 77 -8.31 0.45 -3.99
N ILE A 78 -8.01 0.86 -5.22
CA ILE A 78 -8.94 0.67 -6.34
C ILE A 78 -8.45 -0.54 -7.11
N VAL A 79 -9.36 -1.48 -7.39
CA VAL A 79 -9.01 -2.75 -8.00
C VAL A 79 -9.79 -2.99 -9.28
N GLY A 80 -9.14 -3.63 -10.25
CA GLY A 80 -9.80 -3.95 -11.51
C GLY A 80 -8.86 -4.31 -12.66
N GLU A 81 -9.40 -4.32 -13.89
CA GLU A 81 -8.67 -4.70 -15.09
C GLU A 81 -7.46 -3.78 -15.33
N SER A 82 -6.30 -4.38 -15.61
CA SER A 82 -4.98 -3.75 -15.61
C SER A 82 -4.85 -2.54 -16.56
N THR A 83 -5.36 -2.65 -17.79
CA THR A 83 -5.19 -1.60 -18.80
C THR A 83 -5.99 -0.35 -18.42
N ARG A 84 -7.25 -0.53 -18.02
CA ARG A 84 -8.13 0.55 -17.59
C ARG A 84 -7.64 1.18 -16.28
N LEU A 85 -7.13 0.35 -15.36
CA LEU A 85 -6.58 0.83 -14.09
C LEU A 85 -5.31 1.66 -14.30
N ALA A 86 -4.49 1.32 -15.31
CA ALA A 86 -3.32 2.11 -15.69
C ALA A 86 -3.67 3.49 -16.25
N GLU A 87 -4.81 3.63 -16.92
CA GLU A 87 -5.31 4.92 -17.39
C GLU A 87 -5.81 5.77 -16.22
N LEU A 88 -6.56 5.16 -15.30
CA LEU A 88 -7.05 5.83 -14.09
C LEU A 88 -5.88 6.27 -13.19
N GLU A 89 -4.84 5.45 -13.03
CA GLU A 89 -3.63 5.81 -12.28
C GLU A 89 -3.04 7.13 -12.74
N LYS A 90 -2.87 7.33 -14.05
CA LYS A 90 -2.30 8.57 -14.60
C LYS A 90 -3.13 9.80 -14.23
N VAL A 91 -4.45 9.70 -14.36
CA VAL A 91 -5.38 10.78 -14.04
C VAL A 91 -5.34 11.11 -12.55
N MET A 92 -5.44 10.09 -11.70
CA MET A 92 -5.43 10.27 -10.25
C MET A 92 -4.06 10.74 -9.74
N TYR A 93 -2.96 10.24 -10.31
CA TYR A 93 -1.62 10.69 -9.96
C TYR A 93 -1.45 12.20 -10.22
N GLU A 94 -1.81 12.69 -11.40
CA GLU A 94 -1.71 14.13 -11.70
C GLU A 94 -2.60 14.99 -10.79
N ALA A 95 -3.76 14.50 -10.40
CA ALA A 95 -4.66 15.22 -9.51
C ALA A 95 -4.22 15.21 -8.03
N LEU A 96 -3.51 14.17 -7.59
CA LEU A 96 -3.29 13.90 -6.16
C LEU A 96 -1.81 13.84 -5.74
N LYS A 97 -0.84 13.89 -6.67
CA LYS A 97 0.61 13.72 -6.38
C LYS A 97 1.17 14.65 -5.30
N ASP A 98 0.55 15.81 -5.11
CA ASP A 98 0.95 16.76 -4.07
C ASP A 98 0.33 16.46 -2.70
N ARG A 99 -0.69 15.61 -2.63
CA ARG A 99 -1.47 15.30 -1.43
C ARG A 99 -1.25 13.89 -0.91
N MET A 100 -1.07 12.92 -1.81
CA MET A 100 -0.98 11.51 -1.44
C MET A 100 -0.14 10.69 -2.43
N GLY A 101 0.19 9.47 -2.06
CA GLY A 101 0.79 8.49 -2.96
C GLY A 101 -0.28 7.78 -3.79
N VAL A 102 -0.05 7.72 -5.11
CA VAL A 102 -0.91 7.04 -6.09
C VAL A 102 0.01 6.22 -6.98
N TYR A 103 -0.04 4.91 -6.88
CA TYR A 103 0.79 4.00 -7.69
C TYR A 103 0.21 2.59 -7.72
N ARG A 104 0.57 1.79 -8.72
CA ARG A 104 0.18 0.39 -8.75
C ARG A 104 1.23 -0.49 -8.08
N SER A 105 0.81 -1.29 -7.09
CA SER A 105 1.64 -2.34 -6.49
C SER A 105 1.63 -3.61 -7.35
N GLU A 106 0.48 -3.89 -7.97
CA GLU A 106 0.26 -4.95 -8.95
C GLU A 106 -0.48 -4.37 -10.17
N PRO A 107 -0.46 -5.01 -11.34
CA PRO A 107 -1.15 -4.48 -12.52
C PRO A 107 -2.64 -4.16 -12.29
N TYR A 108 -3.29 -4.83 -11.37
CA TYR A 108 -4.70 -4.75 -11.03
C TYR A 108 -4.99 -4.12 -9.66
N PHE A 109 -3.98 -3.58 -8.97
CA PHE A 109 -4.10 -2.92 -7.66
C PHE A 109 -3.51 -1.51 -7.70
N LEU A 110 -4.37 -0.49 -7.58
CA LEU A 110 -3.99 0.92 -7.48
C LEU A 110 -4.01 1.34 -6.00
N GLU A 111 -2.83 1.50 -5.44
CA GLU A 111 -2.61 1.93 -4.06
C GLU A 111 -2.84 3.43 -3.91
N LEU A 112 -3.58 3.80 -2.91
CA LEU A 112 -3.92 5.16 -2.51
C LEU A 112 -3.52 5.32 -1.04
N VAL A 113 -2.37 5.95 -0.79
CA VAL A 113 -1.72 6.00 0.52
C VAL A 113 -1.41 7.44 0.92
N PRO A 114 -1.23 7.76 2.20
CA PRO A 114 -0.78 9.08 2.64
C PRO A 114 0.53 9.49 1.96
N LYS A 115 0.71 10.80 1.78
CA LYS A 115 1.94 11.33 1.16
C LYS A 115 3.18 10.99 1.97
N GLY A 116 4.25 10.64 1.27
CA GLY A 116 5.55 10.39 1.87
C GLY A 116 5.66 9.07 2.64
N ILE A 117 4.63 8.21 2.59
CA ILE A 117 4.80 6.84 3.09
C ILE A 117 5.66 6.06 2.09
N ASP A 118 6.82 5.64 2.58
CA ASP A 118 7.61 4.58 2.00
C ASP A 118 8.09 3.62 3.10
N LYS A 119 8.61 2.48 2.70
CA LYS A 119 9.06 1.46 3.66
C LYS A 119 10.21 1.96 4.54
N ALA A 120 11.11 2.79 4.02
CA ALA A 120 12.24 3.33 4.79
C ALA A 120 11.76 4.28 5.89
N GLN A 121 10.83 5.18 5.60
CA GLN A 121 10.30 6.11 6.60
C GLN A 121 9.54 5.39 7.72
N SER A 122 8.71 4.41 7.36
CA SER A 122 7.98 3.59 8.35
C SER A 122 8.94 2.82 9.25
N LEU A 123 10.02 2.28 8.66
CA LEU A 123 11.06 1.57 9.41
C LEU A 123 11.89 2.52 10.29
N ALA A 124 12.19 3.73 9.84
CA ALA A 124 12.88 4.73 10.66
C ALA A 124 12.10 5.06 11.92
N VAL A 125 10.78 5.29 11.81
CA VAL A 125 9.91 5.51 12.98
C VAL A 125 9.87 4.29 13.90
N LEU A 126 9.81 3.08 13.33
CA LEU A 126 9.82 1.84 14.12
C LEU A 126 11.13 1.70 14.90
N LEU A 127 12.28 1.88 14.24
CA LEU A 127 13.60 1.77 14.85
C LEU A 127 13.75 2.76 16.01
N GLU A 128 13.36 4.03 15.83
CA GLU A 128 13.35 5.02 16.89
C GLU A 128 12.54 4.56 18.12
N LYS A 129 11.32 4.02 17.89
CA LYS A 129 10.43 3.58 18.96
C LYS A 129 10.93 2.36 19.73
N ILE A 130 11.67 1.47 19.07
CA ILE A 130 12.26 0.29 19.73
C ILE A 130 13.68 0.54 20.23
N GLY A 131 14.23 1.73 20.03
CA GLY A 131 15.59 2.10 20.48
C GLY A 131 16.70 1.42 19.66
N ALA A 132 16.42 1.04 18.41
CA ALA A 132 17.39 0.46 17.50
C ALA A 132 17.85 1.49 16.45
N THR A 133 18.99 1.21 15.83
CA THR A 133 19.54 2.06 14.77
C THR A 133 19.43 1.37 13.39
N ARG A 134 19.56 2.12 12.32
CA ARG A 134 19.52 1.56 10.97
C ARG A 134 20.69 0.60 10.69
N GLU A 135 21.83 0.81 11.36
CA GLU A 135 23.03 -0.05 11.28
C GLU A 135 22.78 -1.45 11.85
N GLU A 136 21.78 -1.59 12.72
CA GLU A 136 21.35 -2.87 13.30
C GLU A 136 20.26 -3.56 12.47
N MET A 137 19.84 -2.94 11.36
CA MET A 137 18.75 -3.43 10.51
C MET A 137 19.30 -4.13 9.26
N ILE A 138 18.72 -5.29 8.95
CA ILE A 138 18.85 -5.95 7.65
C ILE A 138 17.50 -5.83 6.93
N ALA A 139 17.53 -5.33 5.69
CA ALA A 139 16.34 -5.27 4.83
C ALA A 139 16.51 -6.19 3.63
N CYS A 140 15.50 -7.04 3.38
CA CYS A 140 15.46 -7.93 2.22
C CYS A 140 14.26 -7.57 1.34
N GLY A 141 14.43 -7.55 0.01
CA GLY A 141 13.35 -7.24 -0.91
C GLY A 141 13.69 -7.53 -2.36
N ASP A 142 12.67 -7.42 -3.23
CA ASP A 142 12.79 -7.73 -4.66
C ASP A 142 12.12 -6.68 -5.58
N GLY A 143 11.16 -5.91 -5.06
CA GLY A 143 10.37 -4.96 -5.81
C GLY A 143 10.85 -3.50 -5.72
N PHE A 144 10.31 -2.66 -6.59
CA PHE A 144 10.59 -1.21 -6.57
C PHE A 144 10.20 -0.55 -5.24
N ASN A 145 9.16 -1.04 -4.60
CA ASN A 145 8.68 -0.57 -3.30
C ASN A 145 9.62 -0.93 -2.14
N ASP A 146 10.58 -1.82 -2.35
CA ASP A 146 11.59 -2.22 -1.37
C ASP A 146 12.88 -1.39 -1.48
N LEU A 147 13.06 -0.68 -2.60
CA LEU A 147 14.30 0.04 -2.90
C LEU A 147 14.70 1.02 -1.81
N SER A 148 13.73 1.76 -1.25
CA SER A 148 13.99 2.72 -0.19
C SER A 148 14.48 2.05 1.09
N MET A 149 13.86 0.96 1.53
CA MET A 149 14.27 0.26 2.75
C MET A 149 15.61 -0.46 2.59
N ILE A 150 15.91 -1.00 1.39
CA ILE A 150 17.20 -1.62 1.09
C ILE A 150 18.34 -0.59 1.18
N LYS A 151 18.14 0.61 0.62
CA LYS A 151 19.11 1.70 0.73
C LYS A 151 19.23 2.29 2.13
N PHE A 152 18.18 2.21 2.92
CA PHE A 152 18.12 2.78 4.26
C PHE A 152 18.82 1.87 5.29
N ALA A 153 18.68 0.55 5.18
CA ALA A 153 19.20 -0.41 6.15
C ALA A 153 20.73 -0.36 6.28
N GLY A 154 21.24 -0.85 7.40
CA GLY A 154 22.68 -1.09 7.59
C GLY A 154 23.21 -2.20 6.70
N LEU A 155 22.35 -3.17 6.35
CA LEU A 155 22.61 -4.19 5.32
C LEU A 155 21.38 -4.35 4.44
N GLY A 156 21.46 -3.89 3.19
CA GLY A 156 20.44 -4.07 2.18
C GLY A 156 20.67 -5.34 1.36
N VAL A 157 19.68 -6.22 1.28
CA VAL A 157 19.75 -7.51 0.60
C VAL A 157 18.71 -7.57 -0.51
N ALA A 158 19.14 -7.74 -1.75
CA ALA A 158 18.25 -8.02 -2.87
C ALA A 158 18.05 -9.52 -3.05
N MET A 159 16.82 -9.94 -3.32
CA MET A 159 16.54 -11.32 -3.72
C MET A 159 17.12 -11.60 -5.11
N ALA A 160 17.45 -12.87 -5.42
CA ALA A 160 18.01 -13.25 -6.72
C ALA A 160 17.09 -12.89 -7.90
N ASN A 161 15.77 -12.93 -7.69
CA ASN A 161 14.72 -12.56 -8.65
C ASN A 161 14.37 -11.06 -8.63
N ALA A 162 15.08 -10.25 -7.83
CA ALA A 162 14.78 -8.83 -7.69
C ALA A 162 14.94 -8.05 -9.01
N GLN A 163 14.20 -6.95 -9.11
CA GLN A 163 14.37 -5.99 -10.19
C GLN A 163 15.83 -5.48 -10.25
N GLU A 164 16.33 -5.22 -11.46
CA GLU A 164 17.75 -4.85 -11.67
C GLU A 164 18.18 -3.64 -10.83
N VAL A 165 17.32 -2.60 -10.73
CA VAL A 165 17.62 -1.41 -9.93
C VAL A 165 17.73 -1.72 -8.43
N VAL A 166 16.98 -2.72 -7.94
CA VAL A 166 17.04 -3.18 -6.56
C VAL A 166 18.33 -3.93 -6.31
N ARG A 167 18.71 -4.84 -7.22
CA ARG A 167 19.97 -5.58 -7.17
C ARG A 167 21.19 -4.66 -7.18
N GLN A 168 21.18 -3.63 -8.02
CA GLN A 168 22.26 -2.62 -8.10
C GLN A 168 22.37 -1.72 -6.87
N SER A 169 21.32 -1.66 -6.05
CA SER A 169 21.25 -0.80 -4.87
C SER A 169 21.51 -1.54 -3.56
N ALA A 170 21.56 -2.85 -3.60
CA ALA A 170 21.78 -3.70 -2.42
C ALA A 170 23.27 -3.95 -2.15
N ASP A 171 23.57 -4.17 -0.88
CA ASP A 171 24.92 -4.58 -0.44
C ASP A 171 25.21 -6.06 -0.74
N TYR A 172 24.13 -6.88 -0.78
CA TYR A 172 24.21 -8.31 -1.02
C TYR A 172 23.04 -8.79 -1.90
N ILE A 173 23.30 -9.81 -2.73
CA ILE A 173 22.28 -10.47 -3.55
C ILE A 173 22.22 -11.94 -3.15
N THR A 174 21.01 -12.46 -2.86
CA THR A 174 20.83 -13.87 -2.50
C THR A 174 21.09 -14.79 -3.70
N LEU A 175 21.41 -16.06 -3.42
CA LEU A 175 21.64 -17.07 -4.46
C LEU A 175 20.35 -17.70 -4.98
N SER A 176 19.24 -17.55 -4.27
CA SER A 176 17.90 -18.09 -4.61
C SER A 176 16.83 -17.15 -4.10
#